data_ce0b0f05015c3dd98a4d896439e5164b
#
_entry.id   ce0b0f05015c3dd98a4d896439e5164b
#
_cell.length_a   1.000
_cell.length_b   1.000
_cell.length_c   1.000
_cell.angle_alpha   90.00
_cell.angle_beta   90.00
_cell.angle_gamma   90.00
#
_symmetry.space_group_name_H-M   'P 1'
#
loop_
_entity.id
_entity.type
_entity.pdbx_description
1 polymer ?
#
loop_
_entity_poly.entity_id
_entity_poly.type
_entity_poly.pdbx_seq_one_letter_code
_entity_poly.pdbx_strand_id
1 'polypeptide(L)'
;MTKINFREITIEDKDWIKARLAEDNDNSCERSFTTIFLYRRLYKAQMADILGCCVLRCIYKTMRENVPYWTYYFPIGAGDKQGALKIMLELCQQEGIPLHLEPITVKERELLLEWFPGRFLIESNRNCYDYIYSREKLAGLRGKKMQKKRNHIARFKDDPDWSYEPITRENLAETRFMAHNWICSREEKWNEDMENEFSVLEDAFANYDALGLRGGILRQHGDIVAFTMGDPLNSDTFLVHFEKAFPEVQGAYPMINQQFVQQATEGFEYINREDDTGDLGLRKAKLSYYPEILLKKYVAETSDVLMADPIRDREAIETMWEQCFGDSKEFIDFYMENRMTELNMLVIQRQGRPVSMATFLPADIQTPMGNLEGYYVYAVATLPEYQGQGLSTRILEFAQQHWQKPLLLSPAESSLRIFYAKRGFQPVYVPKFYALQPAAIQDEVELKPATAKEYKHIRDEHWQGPGYVAWLEEDIAYAMKHAAFQQGESLLFTNQQGQQLVMYTIDGNTMRIVETTLGLGQLPGLLPALRQRFQEKYPDHEPIINYEYKLPDGMVWLPEQFKTTRLKRRGYLNLVLD
;
A
#
# COMPACT_ATOMS: atom_id res chain seq x y z
N MET A 1 12.18 -36.78 14.09
CA MET A 1 11.93 -35.32 13.93
C MET A 1 12.12 -34.66 15.27
N THR A 2 12.97 -33.66 15.39
CA THR A 2 13.19 -32.94 16.65
C THR A 2 11.93 -32.14 16.93
N LYS A 3 11.23 -32.45 18.03
CA LYS A 3 10.04 -31.72 18.46
C LYS A 3 10.49 -30.30 18.85
N ILE A 4 10.09 -29.28 18.10
CA ILE A 4 10.39 -27.89 18.45
C ILE A 4 9.54 -27.55 19.66
N ASN A 5 10.20 -27.07 20.71
CA ASN A 5 9.52 -26.68 21.95
C ASN A 5 9.37 -25.15 22.00
N PHE A 6 8.26 -24.63 21.50
CA PHE A 6 7.90 -23.24 21.70
C PHE A 6 7.41 -23.02 23.13
N ARG A 7 7.88 -21.97 23.79
CA ARG A 7 7.48 -21.59 25.12
C ARG A 7 7.20 -20.09 25.24
N GLU A 8 6.51 -19.70 26.27
CA GLU A 8 6.24 -18.29 26.59
C GLU A 8 7.54 -17.54 26.85
N ILE A 9 7.52 -16.23 26.54
CA ILE A 9 8.63 -15.30 26.74
C ILE A 9 8.51 -14.69 28.12
N THR A 10 9.62 -14.70 28.86
CA THR A 10 9.70 -14.14 30.21
C THR A 10 10.77 -13.06 30.29
N ILE A 11 10.87 -12.34 31.41
CA ILE A 11 11.88 -11.28 31.59
C ILE A 11 13.30 -11.85 31.66
N GLU A 12 13.44 -13.11 32.09
CA GLU A 12 14.70 -13.83 32.16
C GLU A 12 15.29 -14.11 30.77
N ASP A 13 14.49 -14.07 29.71
CA ASP A 13 14.95 -14.25 28.33
C ASP A 13 15.63 -13.02 27.74
N LYS A 14 15.59 -11.89 28.46
CA LYS A 14 16.06 -10.59 27.99
C LYS A 14 17.47 -10.64 27.40
N ASP A 15 18.42 -11.14 28.18
CA ASP A 15 19.82 -11.12 27.77
C ASP A 15 20.06 -12.04 26.56
N TRP A 16 19.42 -13.21 26.56
CA TRP A 16 19.53 -14.16 25.46
C TRP A 16 18.94 -13.64 24.14
N ILE A 17 17.76 -13.00 24.20
CA ILE A 17 17.12 -12.41 23.02
C ILE A 17 17.88 -11.17 22.56
N LYS A 18 18.29 -10.27 23.49
CA LYS A 18 19.05 -9.05 23.14
C LYS A 18 20.39 -9.35 22.46
N ALA A 19 21.09 -10.41 22.89
CA ALA A 19 22.33 -10.83 22.23
C ALA A 19 22.09 -11.16 20.75
N ARG A 20 21.01 -11.87 20.41
CA ARG A 20 20.67 -12.24 19.02
C ARG A 20 20.16 -11.06 18.20
N LEU A 21 19.38 -10.18 18.82
CA LEU A 21 18.94 -8.94 18.17
C LEU A 21 20.15 -8.04 17.80
N ALA A 22 21.14 -7.98 18.69
CA ALA A 22 22.36 -7.21 18.45
C ALA A 22 23.19 -7.75 17.27
N GLU A 23 23.17 -9.07 17.02
CA GLU A 23 23.85 -9.70 15.88
C GLU A 23 23.24 -9.26 14.53
N ASP A 24 21.92 -8.98 14.49
CA ASP A 24 21.22 -8.51 13.29
C ASP A 24 21.34 -7.00 13.09
N ASN A 25 21.44 -6.25 14.19
CA ASN A 25 21.53 -4.78 14.23
C ASN A 25 20.45 -4.09 13.37
N ASP A 26 19.21 -4.53 13.50
CA ASP A 26 18.07 -4.06 12.70
C ASP A 26 17.40 -2.84 13.36
N ASN A 27 16.80 -1.97 12.55
CA ASN A 27 16.13 -0.74 12.99
C ASN A 27 14.60 -0.87 13.12
N SER A 28 14.03 -2.06 12.90
CA SER A 28 12.59 -2.32 13.05
C SER A 28 12.17 -2.34 14.51
N CYS A 29 11.09 -1.69 14.88
CA CYS A 29 10.62 -1.60 16.26
C CYS A 29 10.28 -2.98 16.86
N GLU A 30 9.90 -3.96 16.04
CA GLU A 30 9.66 -5.33 16.47
C GLU A 30 10.95 -6.11 16.79
N ARG A 31 12.12 -5.55 16.46
CA ARG A 31 13.44 -6.08 16.84
C ARG A 31 13.92 -5.52 18.18
N SER A 32 13.00 -5.07 19.03
CA SER A 32 13.23 -4.68 20.41
C SER A 32 12.73 -5.77 21.37
N PHE A 33 13.58 -6.15 22.35
CA PHE A 33 13.12 -7.04 23.43
C PHE A 33 11.96 -6.42 24.18
N THR A 34 11.99 -5.11 24.41
CA THR A 34 10.91 -4.39 25.09
C THR A 34 9.59 -4.53 24.34
N THR A 35 9.57 -4.31 23.03
CA THR A 35 8.37 -4.53 22.21
C THR A 35 7.88 -5.97 22.30
N ILE A 36 8.77 -6.95 22.08
CA ILE A 36 8.46 -8.39 22.16
C ILE A 36 7.85 -8.74 23.53
N PHE A 37 8.44 -8.25 24.61
CA PHE A 37 8.00 -8.54 25.97
C PHE A 37 6.66 -7.87 26.31
N LEU A 38 6.48 -6.60 25.99
CA LEU A 38 5.27 -5.86 26.33
C LEU A 38 4.02 -6.43 25.63
N TYR A 39 4.15 -6.84 24.38
CA TYR A 39 3.05 -7.38 23.59
C TYR A 39 2.88 -8.91 23.70
N ARG A 40 3.74 -9.63 24.44
CA ARG A 40 3.75 -11.09 24.51
C ARG A 40 2.43 -11.71 24.95
N ARG A 41 1.74 -11.08 25.89
CA ARG A 41 0.44 -11.59 26.40
C ARG A 41 -0.68 -11.31 25.41
N LEU A 42 -0.70 -10.12 24.84
CA LEU A 42 -1.70 -9.71 23.88
C LEU A 42 -1.69 -10.63 22.64
N TYR A 43 -0.51 -10.91 22.11
CA TYR A 43 -0.34 -11.74 20.91
C TYR A 43 0.04 -13.19 21.20
N LYS A 44 -0.04 -13.65 22.46
CA LYS A 44 0.35 -15.00 22.88
C LYS A 44 1.73 -15.43 22.35
N ALA A 45 2.68 -14.49 22.38
CA ALA A 45 3.99 -14.69 21.78
C ALA A 45 4.77 -15.83 22.46
N GLN A 46 5.41 -16.63 21.64
CA GLN A 46 6.24 -17.76 22.05
C GLN A 46 7.59 -17.70 21.35
N MET A 47 8.58 -18.33 21.94
CA MET A 47 9.93 -18.44 21.39
C MET A 47 10.45 -19.86 21.38
N ALA A 48 11.37 -20.13 20.46
CA ALA A 48 12.18 -21.35 20.42
C ALA A 48 13.59 -21.03 19.91
N ASP A 49 14.58 -21.82 20.32
CA ASP A 49 15.89 -21.86 19.66
C ASP A 49 15.81 -22.89 18.52
N ILE A 50 16.07 -22.43 17.31
CA ILE A 50 16.15 -23.30 16.12
C ILE A 50 17.47 -23.03 15.42
N LEU A 51 18.38 -23.98 15.47
CA LEU A 51 19.70 -23.89 14.86
C LEU A 51 20.50 -22.63 15.26
N GLY A 52 20.39 -22.23 16.54
CA GLY A 52 21.06 -21.05 17.09
C GLY A 52 20.35 -19.73 16.82
N CYS A 53 19.24 -19.75 16.10
CA CYS A 53 18.39 -18.57 15.90
C CYS A 53 17.30 -18.49 16.96
N CYS A 54 16.99 -17.26 17.40
CA CYS A 54 15.74 -17.01 18.11
C CYS A 54 14.60 -16.96 17.09
N VAL A 55 13.67 -17.93 17.16
CA VAL A 55 12.45 -17.95 16.37
C VAL A 55 11.29 -17.57 17.26
N LEU A 56 10.63 -16.47 16.91
CA LEU A 56 9.43 -15.98 17.58
C LEU A 56 8.19 -16.32 16.77
N ARG A 57 7.09 -16.63 17.45
CA ARG A 57 5.77 -16.72 16.85
C ARG A 57 4.72 -16.06 17.72
N CYS A 58 3.68 -15.53 17.10
CA CYS A 58 2.59 -14.86 17.79
C CYS A 58 1.27 -15.07 17.05
N ILE A 59 0.16 -14.70 17.65
CA ILE A 59 -1.16 -14.76 17.03
C ILE A 59 -1.66 -13.34 16.81
N TYR A 60 -1.69 -12.89 15.55
CA TYR A 60 -2.42 -11.69 15.18
C TYR A 60 -3.87 -12.05 14.79
N LYS A 61 -4.82 -11.16 15.07
CA LYS A 61 -6.16 -11.26 14.48
C LYS A 61 -6.03 -10.93 12.99
N THR A 62 -6.07 -11.94 12.14
CA THR A 62 -6.01 -11.71 10.70
C THR A 62 -7.37 -11.36 10.13
N MET A 63 -7.41 -10.44 9.17
CA MET A 63 -8.65 -10.04 8.48
C MET A 63 -9.24 -11.14 7.59
N ARG A 64 -8.49 -12.20 7.27
CA ARG A 64 -8.89 -13.13 6.21
C ARG A 64 -10.00 -14.12 6.58
N GLU A 65 -10.07 -14.63 7.80
CA GLU A 65 -11.04 -15.70 8.15
C GLU A 65 -11.56 -15.69 9.60
N ASN A 66 -11.23 -14.71 10.42
CA ASN A 66 -11.47 -14.75 11.89
C ASN A 66 -10.86 -16.00 12.59
N VAL A 67 -9.99 -16.74 11.93
CA VAL A 67 -9.30 -17.89 12.48
C VAL A 67 -7.88 -17.46 12.85
N PRO A 68 -7.52 -17.48 14.13
CA PRO A 68 -6.17 -17.13 14.54
C PRO A 68 -5.19 -18.21 14.08
N TYR A 69 -4.16 -17.82 13.35
CA TYR A 69 -3.04 -18.68 13.01
C TYR A 69 -1.71 -18.09 13.45
N TRP A 70 -0.67 -18.95 13.56
CA TRP A 70 0.65 -18.53 13.95
C TRP A 70 1.30 -17.67 12.88
N THR A 71 1.71 -16.46 13.30
CA THR A 71 2.60 -15.58 12.54
C THR A 71 3.98 -15.70 13.13
N TYR A 72 4.97 -15.88 12.28
CA TYR A 72 6.36 -16.03 12.70
C TYR A 72 7.18 -14.79 12.36
N TYR A 73 8.16 -14.48 13.17
CA TYR A 73 9.21 -13.54 12.80
C TYR A 73 10.25 -14.25 11.93
N PHE A 74 10.89 -13.50 11.07
CA PHE A 74 12.10 -14.02 10.41
C PHE A 74 13.13 -14.40 11.47
N PRO A 75 13.86 -15.54 11.35
CA PRO A 75 14.79 -16.02 12.37
C PRO A 75 15.84 -14.95 12.74
N ILE A 76 16.03 -14.74 14.05
CA ILE A 76 16.85 -13.67 14.62
C ILE A 76 18.18 -14.22 15.10
N GLY A 77 19.29 -13.52 14.81
CA GLY A 77 20.62 -13.84 15.26
C GLY A 77 21.53 -14.42 14.18
N ALA A 78 22.76 -14.82 14.55
CA ALA A 78 23.80 -15.31 13.65
C ALA A 78 23.74 -16.82 13.37
N GLY A 79 22.71 -17.53 13.85
CA GLY A 79 22.52 -18.96 13.59
C GLY A 79 22.19 -19.28 12.12
N ASP A 80 21.93 -20.56 11.81
CA ASP A 80 21.53 -20.99 10.47
C ASP A 80 20.07 -20.59 10.16
N LYS A 81 19.87 -19.36 9.71
CA LYS A 81 18.56 -18.80 9.38
C LYS A 81 17.86 -19.54 8.25
N GLN A 82 18.60 -19.96 7.22
CA GLN A 82 18.04 -20.73 6.10
C GLN A 82 17.56 -22.10 6.55
N GLY A 83 18.35 -22.80 7.37
CA GLY A 83 17.96 -24.06 7.98
C GLY A 83 16.76 -23.91 8.92
N ALA A 84 16.72 -22.85 9.74
CA ALA A 84 15.58 -22.56 10.61
C ALA A 84 14.28 -22.36 9.78
N LEU A 85 14.33 -21.60 8.70
CA LEU A 85 13.19 -21.39 7.79
C LEU A 85 12.74 -22.70 7.13
N LYS A 86 13.66 -23.59 6.74
CA LYS A 86 13.29 -24.94 6.21
C LYS A 86 12.51 -25.74 7.24
N ILE A 87 12.96 -25.73 8.50
CA ILE A 87 12.26 -26.42 9.59
C ILE A 87 10.87 -25.80 9.84
N MET A 88 10.76 -24.48 9.81
CA MET A 88 9.49 -23.79 9.96
C MET A 88 8.52 -24.12 8.80
N LEU A 89 9.02 -24.18 7.57
CA LEU A 89 8.24 -24.62 6.40
C LEU A 89 7.72 -26.04 6.56
N GLU A 90 8.55 -26.98 7.00
CA GLU A 90 8.16 -28.35 7.26
C GLU A 90 7.11 -28.46 8.36
N LEU A 91 7.26 -27.70 9.45
CA LEU A 91 6.30 -27.63 10.55
C LEU A 91 4.92 -27.16 10.07
N CYS A 92 4.87 -26.04 9.37
CA CYS A 92 3.62 -25.49 8.85
C CYS A 92 2.97 -26.43 7.81
N GLN A 93 3.78 -27.07 6.95
CA GLN A 93 3.28 -28.04 5.99
C GLN A 93 2.65 -29.26 6.66
N GLN A 94 3.22 -29.76 7.77
CA GLN A 94 2.65 -30.87 8.54
C GLN A 94 1.32 -30.50 9.21
N GLU A 95 1.20 -29.24 9.63
CA GLU A 95 -0.03 -28.69 10.21
C GLU A 95 -1.08 -28.32 9.13
N GLY A 96 -0.73 -28.37 7.85
CA GLY A 96 -1.61 -28.01 6.74
C GLY A 96 -1.91 -26.51 6.64
N ILE A 97 -1.03 -25.66 7.18
CA ILE A 97 -1.16 -24.21 7.18
C ILE A 97 -0.01 -23.55 6.40
N PRO A 98 -0.20 -22.35 5.84
CA PRO A 98 0.91 -21.60 5.25
C PRO A 98 1.89 -21.14 6.33
N LEU A 99 3.19 -21.04 5.99
CA LEU A 99 4.14 -20.29 6.80
C LEU A 99 3.93 -18.81 6.53
N HIS A 100 3.54 -18.07 7.55
CA HIS A 100 3.31 -16.63 7.50
C HIS A 100 4.40 -15.92 8.31
N LEU A 101 5.13 -15.00 7.68
CA LEU A 101 6.21 -14.21 8.27
C LEU A 101 5.83 -12.73 8.29
N GLU A 102 5.81 -12.13 9.48
CA GLU A 102 5.51 -10.70 9.66
C GLU A 102 6.07 -10.19 11.00
N PRO A 103 6.66 -8.99 11.02
CA PRO A 103 7.11 -8.23 9.85
C PRO A 103 8.44 -8.76 9.31
N ILE A 104 8.70 -8.54 8.03
CA ILE A 104 10.01 -8.75 7.42
C ILE A 104 10.53 -7.46 6.81
N THR A 105 11.84 -7.26 6.89
CA THR A 105 12.53 -6.08 6.37
C THR A 105 12.92 -6.26 4.90
N VAL A 106 13.42 -5.19 4.25
CA VAL A 106 13.93 -5.26 2.87
C VAL A 106 15.02 -6.34 2.75
N LYS A 107 15.98 -6.39 3.68
CA LYS A 107 17.06 -7.37 3.69
C LYS A 107 16.55 -8.81 3.80
N GLU A 108 15.59 -9.04 4.69
CA GLU A 108 14.99 -10.36 4.91
C GLU A 108 14.14 -10.81 3.71
N ARG A 109 13.45 -9.87 3.04
CA ARG A 109 12.76 -10.10 1.77
C ARG A 109 13.73 -10.61 0.70
N GLU A 110 14.89 -9.95 0.54
CA GLU A 110 15.90 -10.37 -0.43
C GLU A 110 16.42 -11.77 -0.14
N LEU A 111 16.69 -12.10 1.13
CA LEU A 111 17.10 -13.44 1.54
C LEU A 111 16.03 -14.51 1.27
N LEU A 112 14.73 -14.19 1.49
CA LEU A 112 13.64 -15.12 1.15
C LEU A 112 13.57 -15.39 -0.35
N LEU A 113 13.70 -14.36 -1.17
CA LEU A 113 13.69 -14.49 -2.63
C LEU A 113 14.90 -15.28 -3.15
N GLU A 114 16.06 -15.09 -2.55
CA GLU A 114 17.29 -15.83 -2.89
C GLU A 114 17.21 -17.32 -2.45
N TRP A 115 16.84 -17.58 -1.18
CA TRP A 115 16.90 -18.91 -0.62
C TRP A 115 15.72 -19.81 -0.99
N PHE A 116 14.57 -19.21 -1.25
CA PHE A 116 13.31 -19.91 -1.54
C PHE A 116 12.59 -19.31 -2.76
N PRO A 117 13.23 -19.28 -3.92
CA PRO A 117 12.63 -18.69 -5.12
C PRO A 117 11.28 -19.34 -5.45
N GLY A 118 10.27 -18.49 -5.67
CA GLY A 118 8.94 -18.97 -6.03
C GLY A 118 8.13 -19.67 -4.92
N ARG A 119 8.46 -19.43 -3.65
CA ARG A 119 7.78 -20.06 -2.50
C ARG A 119 6.93 -19.11 -1.68
N PHE A 120 7.20 -17.81 -1.71
CA PHE A 120 6.53 -16.83 -0.89
C PHE A 120 5.85 -15.76 -1.74
N LEU A 121 4.58 -15.51 -1.47
CA LEU A 121 3.95 -14.25 -1.80
C LEU A 121 4.48 -13.21 -0.81
N ILE A 122 5.04 -12.11 -1.29
CA ILE A 122 5.59 -11.06 -0.43
C ILE A 122 4.89 -9.74 -0.79
N GLU A 123 4.22 -9.16 0.19
CA GLU A 123 3.47 -7.92 0.02
C GLU A 123 3.96 -6.84 0.98
N SER A 124 3.88 -5.60 0.53
CA SER A 124 4.24 -4.45 1.36
C SER A 124 3.12 -4.12 2.34
N ASN A 125 3.45 -3.95 3.63
CA ASN A 125 2.49 -3.50 4.64
C ASN A 125 2.79 -2.07 5.08
N ARG A 126 2.22 -1.07 4.37
CA ARG A 126 2.43 0.35 4.64
C ARG A 126 2.05 0.78 6.06
N ASN A 127 1.12 0.09 6.69
CA ASN A 127 0.62 0.42 8.03
C ASN A 127 1.65 0.10 9.14
N CYS A 128 2.59 -0.80 8.84
CA CYS A 128 3.66 -1.22 9.75
C CYS A 128 5.00 -0.52 9.50
N TYR A 129 5.07 0.49 8.61
CA TYR A 129 6.33 1.19 8.34
C TYR A 129 6.75 2.07 9.50
N ASP A 130 7.98 1.87 10.02
CA ASP A 130 8.49 2.73 11.08
C ASP A 130 8.93 4.10 10.57
N TYR A 131 8.73 5.07 11.44
CA TYR A 131 9.14 6.45 11.25
C TYR A 131 10.43 6.72 12.01
N ILE A 132 11.54 6.76 11.29
CA ILE A 132 12.88 6.99 11.87
C ILE A 132 13.33 8.40 11.54
N TYR A 133 13.71 9.14 12.56
CA TYR A 133 14.07 10.54 12.49
C TYR A 133 15.53 10.74 12.88
N SER A 134 16.19 11.73 12.28
CA SER A 134 17.47 12.21 12.83
C SER A 134 17.25 12.81 14.21
N ARG A 135 18.00 12.35 15.22
CA ARG A 135 17.96 12.89 16.57
C ARG A 135 18.24 14.39 16.59
N GLU A 136 19.25 14.84 15.84
CA GLU A 136 19.60 16.26 15.76
C GLU A 136 18.44 17.13 15.25
N LYS A 137 17.73 16.65 14.21
CA LYS A 137 16.58 17.35 13.66
C LYS A 137 15.42 17.43 14.65
N LEU A 138 15.11 16.36 15.40
CA LEU A 138 14.05 16.36 16.42
C LEU A 138 14.43 17.23 17.63
N ALA A 139 15.66 17.13 18.12
CA ALA A 139 16.15 17.93 19.23
C ALA A 139 16.14 19.44 18.93
N GLY A 140 16.56 19.82 17.70
CA GLY A 140 16.72 21.22 17.32
C GLY A 140 15.50 21.85 16.68
N LEU A 141 14.63 21.06 16.02
CA LEU A 141 13.48 21.50 15.23
C LEU A 141 13.79 22.69 14.29
N ARG A 142 14.98 22.67 13.67
CA ARG A 142 15.49 23.78 12.86
C ARG A 142 14.81 23.82 11.47
N GLY A 143 14.85 24.98 10.85
CA GLY A 143 14.38 25.20 9.48
C GLY A 143 12.90 25.57 9.35
N LYS A 144 12.51 26.00 8.13
CA LYS A 144 11.17 26.50 7.82
C LYS A 144 10.08 25.41 7.98
N LYS A 145 10.40 24.18 7.62
CA LYS A 145 9.47 23.04 7.72
C LYS A 145 9.01 22.77 9.16
N MET A 146 9.87 23.00 10.16
CA MET A 146 9.58 22.77 11.59
C MET A 146 8.96 24.01 12.28
N GLN A 147 8.66 25.08 11.57
CA GLN A 147 8.13 26.33 12.15
C GLN A 147 6.85 26.10 12.96
N LYS A 148 5.93 25.27 12.47
CA LYS A 148 4.67 24.96 13.19
C LYS A 148 4.95 24.28 14.54
N LYS A 149 5.93 23.35 14.61
CA LYS A 149 6.30 22.67 15.86
C LYS A 149 6.90 23.66 16.85
N ARG A 150 7.81 24.54 16.41
CA ARG A 150 8.38 25.59 17.27
C ARG A 150 7.30 26.56 17.78
N ASN A 151 6.33 26.92 16.94
CA ASN A 151 5.22 27.78 17.38
C ASN A 151 4.34 27.10 18.46
N HIS A 152 4.10 25.79 18.35
CA HIS A 152 3.39 25.05 19.39
C HIS A 152 4.19 25.00 20.70
N ILE A 153 5.49 24.76 20.63
CA ILE A 153 6.39 24.77 21.79
C ILE A 153 6.46 26.16 22.42
N ALA A 154 6.55 27.22 21.59
CA ALA A 154 6.54 28.60 22.09
C ALA A 154 5.28 28.89 22.89
N ARG A 155 4.10 28.53 22.37
CA ARG A 155 2.83 28.70 23.09
C ARG A 155 2.76 27.92 24.39
N PHE A 156 3.33 26.70 24.44
CA PHE A 156 3.43 25.95 25.69
C PHE A 156 4.29 26.71 26.72
N LYS A 157 5.38 27.34 26.27
CA LYS A 157 6.33 28.10 27.08
C LYS A 157 5.85 29.51 27.42
N ASP A 158 4.75 30.02 26.83
CA ASP A 158 4.14 31.29 27.19
C ASP A 158 3.68 31.28 28.66
N ASP A 159 3.31 30.11 29.17
CA ASP A 159 3.16 29.88 30.61
C ASP A 159 4.52 29.44 31.19
N PRO A 160 5.13 30.21 32.11
CA PRO A 160 6.47 29.94 32.62
C PRO A 160 6.49 28.79 33.66
N ASP A 161 5.35 28.36 34.20
CA ASP A 161 5.26 27.34 35.25
C ASP A 161 5.23 25.93 34.64
N TRP A 162 6.33 25.57 33.97
CA TRP A 162 6.54 24.24 33.42
C TRP A 162 7.93 23.71 33.80
N SER A 163 8.04 22.37 33.87
CA SER A 163 9.34 21.70 34.02
C SER A 163 9.36 20.39 33.24
N TYR A 164 10.57 19.93 32.91
CA TYR A 164 10.84 18.60 32.42
C TYR A 164 11.75 17.87 33.40
N GLU A 165 11.43 16.63 33.70
CA GLU A 165 12.25 15.78 34.54
C GLU A 165 12.24 14.32 34.03
N PRO A 166 13.32 13.54 34.28
CA PRO A 166 13.32 12.12 33.95
C PRO A 166 12.33 11.35 34.84
N ILE A 167 11.81 10.25 34.30
CA ILE A 167 11.06 9.29 35.12
C ILE A 167 12.06 8.57 36.05
N THR A 168 11.76 8.60 37.33
CA THR A 168 12.52 7.97 38.39
C THR A 168 11.60 7.08 39.25
N ARG A 169 12.17 6.31 40.18
CA ARG A 169 11.34 5.51 41.09
C ARG A 169 10.38 6.35 41.94
N GLU A 170 10.79 7.59 42.26
CA GLU A 170 10.01 8.50 43.09
C GLU A 170 8.75 9.02 42.37
N ASN A 171 8.84 9.30 41.06
CA ASN A 171 7.71 9.85 40.27
C ASN A 171 7.03 8.82 39.36
N LEU A 172 7.50 7.55 39.36
CA LEU A 172 6.95 6.49 38.51
C LEU A 172 5.46 6.22 38.77
N ALA A 173 5.06 6.21 40.05
CA ALA A 173 3.66 5.99 40.45
C ALA A 173 2.74 7.13 39.99
N GLU A 174 3.21 8.37 40.08
CA GLU A 174 2.49 9.55 39.60
C GLU A 174 2.36 9.55 38.08
N THR A 175 3.44 9.18 37.37
CA THR A 175 3.42 9.04 35.91
C THR A 175 2.43 7.96 35.46
N ARG A 176 2.39 6.81 36.13
CA ARG A 176 1.41 5.76 35.90
C ARG A 176 -0.02 6.26 36.11
N PHE A 177 -0.27 7.04 37.17
CA PHE A 177 -1.58 7.65 37.41
C PHE A 177 -1.99 8.62 36.28
N MET A 178 -1.07 9.46 35.81
CA MET A 178 -1.32 10.31 34.64
C MET A 178 -1.67 9.49 33.38
N ALA A 179 -0.94 8.38 33.12
CA ALA A 179 -1.22 7.50 31.99
C ALA A 179 -2.63 6.91 32.04
N HIS A 180 -3.11 6.50 33.23
CA HIS A 180 -4.48 6.05 33.45
C HIS A 180 -5.50 7.16 33.15
N ASN A 181 -5.28 8.36 33.69
CA ASN A 181 -6.15 9.50 33.43
C ASN A 181 -6.21 9.87 31.95
N TRP A 182 -5.07 9.76 31.25
CA TRP A 182 -5.03 10.00 29.82
C TRP A 182 -5.89 9.00 29.03
N ILE A 183 -5.84 7.70 29.35
CA ILE A 183 -6.70 6.69 28.70
C ILE A 183 -8.18 6.96 29.02
N CYS A 184 -8.50 7.24 30.28
CA CYS A 184 -9.87 7.51 30.72
C CYS A 184 -10.45 8.84 30.19
N SER A 185 -9.62 9.82 29.83
CA SER A 185 -10.05 11.11 29.28
C SER A 185 -10.50 11.06 27.83
N ARG A 186 -10.29 9.95 27.14
CA ARG A 186 -10.75 9.78 25.75
C ARG A 186 -12.28 9.74 25.72
N GLU A 187 -12.89 10.51 24.84
CA GLU A 187 -14.36 10.61 24.69
C GLU A 187 -15.02 9.30 24.19
N GLU A 188 -14.22 8.37 23.68
CA GLU A 188 -14.67 7.08 23.19
C GLU A 188 -15.13 6.18 24.35
N LYS A 189 -16.17 5.37 24.09
CA LYS A 189 -16.53 4.30 25.04
C LYS A 189 -15.38 3.31 25.15
N TRP A 190 -15.12 2.86 26.38
CA TRP A 190 -14.12 1.82 26.66
C TRP A 190 -14.29 0.63 25.73
N ASN A 191 -13.23 0.26 25.03
CA ASN A 191 -13.23 -0.80 24.03
C ASN A 191 -11.99 -1.70 24.18
N GLU A 192 -11.92 -2.77 23.38
CA GLU A 192 -10.83 -3.75 23.43
C GLU A 192 -9.45 -3.12 23.18
N ASP A 193 -9.35 -2.14 22.27
CA ASP A 193 -8.09 -1.47 21.97
C ASP A 193 -7.57 -0.64 23.14
N MET A 194 -8.48 0.05 23.85
CA MET A 194 -8.13 0.79 25.07
C MET A 194 -7.69 -0.14 26.20
N GLU A 195 -8.35 -1.30 26.35
CA GLU A 195 -7.97 -2.32 27.33
C GLU A 195 -6.60 -2.92 27.04
N ASN A 196 -6.31 -3.19 25.76
CA ASN A 196 -5.02 -3.65 25.30
C ASN A 196 -3.91 -2.61 25.56
N GLU A 197 -4.15 -1.34 25.19
CA GLU A 197 -3.20 -0.24 25.41
C GLU A 197 -2.93 -0.06 26.92
N PHE A 198 -3.97 -0.12 27.74
CA PHE A 198 -3.86 -0.06 29.19
C PHE A 198 -3.00 -1.21 29.75
N SER A 199 -3.25 -2.45 29.32
CA SER A 199 -2.50 -3.63 29.77
C SER A 199 -1.00 -3.55 29.40
N VAL A 200 -0.70 -3.07 28.20
CA VAL A 200 0.68 -2.90 27.73
C VAL A 200 1.41 -1.81 28.53
N LEU A 201 0.74 -0.69 28.82
CA LEU A 201 1.30 0.38 29.68
C LEU A 201 1.54 -0.11 31.11
N GLU A 202 0.61 -0.87 31.69
CA GLU A 202 0.77 -1.46 33.02
C GLU A 202 1.98 -2.39 33.09
N ASP A 203 2.18 -3.25 32.08
CA ASP A 203 3.37 -4.12 31.99
C ASP A 203 4.67 -3.28 31.86
N ALA A 204 4.64 -2.15 31.15
CA ALA A 204 5.79 -1.26 31.01
C ALA A 204 6.15 -0.60 32.35
N PHE A 205 5.19 -0.08 33.09
CA PHE A 205 5.41 0.50 34.41
C PHE A 205 5.87 -0.53 35.43
N ALA A 206 5.26 -1.73 35.44
CA ALA A 206 5.61 -2.81 36.35
C ALA A 206 7.04 -3.34 36.14
N ASN A 207 7.54 -3.27 34.91
CA ASN A 207 8.86 -3.78 34.53
C ASN A 207 9.85 -2.67 34.11
N TYR A 208 9.60 -1.41 34.49
CA TYR A 208 10.34 -0.24 34.04
C TYR A 208 11.86 -0.40 34.16
N ASP A 209 12.32 -0.74 35.39
CA ASP A 209 13.76 -0.97 35.67
C ASP A 209 14.28 -2.24 34.97
N ALA A 210 13.50 -3.32 35.01
CA ALA A 210 13.91 -4.62 34.45
C ALA A 210 14.05 -4.55 32.92
N LEU A 211 13.22 -3.79 32.21
CA LEU A 211 13.34 -3.52 30.79
C LEU A 211 14.48 -2.55 30.48
N GLY A 212 14.86 -1.70 31.45
CA GLY A 212 15.85 -0.64 31.26
C GLY A 212 15.29 0.56 30.49
N LEU A 213 14.01 0.83 30.69
CA LEU A 213 13.35 1.97 30.07
C LEU A 213 13.95 3.29 30.56
N ARG A 214 14.02 4.27 29.67
CA ARG A 214 14.25 5.67 29.98
C ARG A 214 12.97 6.42 29.70
N GLY A 215 12.57 7.29 30.61
CA GLY A 215 11.38 8.09 30.43
C GLY A 215 11.58 9.54 30.82
N GLY A 216 10.65 10.37 30.41
CA GLY A 216 10.57 11.78 30.77
C GLY A 216 9.14 12.23 30.96
N ILE A 217 8.92 13.16 31.87
CA ILE A 217 7.64 13.80 32.14
C ILE A 217 7.72 15.29 31.95
N LEU A 218 6.60 15.86 31.55
CA LEU A 218 6.42 17.30 31.42
C LEU A 218 5.36 17.74 32.42
N ARG A 219 5.73 18.69 33.29
CA ARG A 219 4.80 19.27 34.25
C ARG A 219 4.37 20.66 33.81
N GLN A 220 3.15 21.02 34.19
CA GLN A 220 2.63 22.39 34.16
C GLN A 220 1.83 22.63 35.43
N HIS A 221 2.09 23.73 36.16
CA HIS A 221 1.51 24.02 37.47
C HIS A 221 1.65 22.88 38.51
N GLY A 222 2.74 22.12 38.41
CA GLY A 222 3.00 20.96 39.27
C GLY A 222 2.39 19.65 38.79
N ASP A 223 1.37 19.65 37.92
CA ASP A 223 0.73 18.46 37.40
C ASP A 223 1.48 17.86 36.20
N ILE A 224 1.53 16.54 36.09
CA ILE A 224 2.09 15.88 34.89
C ILE A 224 1.10 15.99 33.74
N VAL A 225 1.48 16.67 32.67
CA VAL A 225 0.66 16.91 31.47
C VAL A 225 1.08 16.05 30.28
N ALA A 226 2.27 15.48 30.31
CA ALA A 226 2.75 14.56 29.28
C ALA A 226 3.84 13.63 29.84
N PHE A 227 3.97 12.46 29.24
CA PHE A 227 5.10 11.55 29.46
C PHE A 227 5.52 10.85 28.18
N THR A 228 6.74 10.33 28.17
CA THR A 228 7.29 9.49 27.11
C THR A 228 8.22 8.45 27.70
N MET A 229 8.30 7.26 27.09
CA MET A 229 9.18 6.17 27.49
C MET A 229 9.74 5.45 26.27
N GLY A 230 10.98 4.99 26.38
CA GLY A 230 11.65 4.19 25.36
C GLY A 230 12.93 3.55 25.87
N ASP A 231 13.61 2.82 25.01
CA ASP A 231 14.93 2.23 25.31
C ASP A 231 15.82 2.17 24.05
N PRO A 232 17.13 1.92 24.20
CA PRO A 232 18.02 1.69 23.08
C PRO A 232 17.58 0.47 22.25
N LEU A 233 17.31 0.67 20.95
CA LEU A 233 17.02 -0.40 20.02
C LEU A 233 18.30 -1.13 19.61
N ASN A 234 19.29 -0.35 19.19
CA ASN A 234 20.61 -0.83 18.81
C ASN A 234 21.69 0.24 19.10
N SER A 235 22.86 0.15 18.48
CA SER A 235 24.01 1.04 18.76
C SER A 235 23.78 2.50 18.34
N ASP A 236 22.93 2.79 17.36
CA ASP A 236 22.73 4.12 16.78
C ASP A 236 21.29 4.63 16.87
N THR A 237 20.33 3.77 17.19
CA THR A 237 18.91 4.08 17.20
C THR A 237 18.28 3.90 18.58
N PHE A 238 17.57 4.92 19.03
CA PHE A 238 16.73 4.88 20.23
C PHE A 238 15.26 4.70 19.83
N LEU A 239 14.53 3.78 20.46
CA LEU A 239 13.13 3.49 20.19
C LEU A 239 12.24 4.14 21.25
N VAL A 240 11.23 4.89 20.79
CA VAL A 240 10.21 5.51 21.64
C VAL A 240 8.94 4.69 21.54
N HIS A 241 8.59 3.96 22.62
CA HIS A 241 7.40 3.11 22.70
C HIS A 241 6.13 3.90 23.03
N PHE A 242 6.24 4.86 23.94
CA PHE A 242 5.10 5.63 24.41
C PHE A 242 5.42 7.12 24.37
N GLU A 243 4.46 7.90 23.87
CA GLU A 243 4.48 9.36 23.97
C GLU A 243 3.03 9.82 24.10
N LYS A 244 2.66 10.28 25.29
CA LYS A 244 1.29 10.66 25.64
C LYS A 244 1.27 12.07 26.24
N ALA A 245 0.29 12.86 25.84
CA ALA A 245 0.04 14.17 26.39
C ALA A 245 -1.47 14.43 26.37
N PHE A 246 -1.97 15.23 27.32
CA PHE A 246 -3.35 15.66 27.29
C PHE A 246 -3.61 16.58 26.09
N PRO A 247 -4.59 16.28 25.23
CA PRO A 247 -4.85 17.04 23.99
C PRO A 247 -5.19 18.51 24.23
N GLU A 248 -5.84 18.82 25.35
CA GLU A 248 -6.21 20.16 25.78
C GLU A 248 -5.00 21.03 26.15
N VAL A 249 -3.87 20.43 26.50
CA VAL A 249 -2.63 21.15 26.81
C VAL A 249 -1.88 21.49 25.54
N GLN A 250 -2.10 22.71 25.06
CA GLN A 250 -1.57 23.15 23.77
C GLN A 250 -0.04 23.10 23.72
N GLY A 251 0.50 22.31 22.79
CA GLY A 251 1.95 22.22 22.57
C GLY A 251 2.67 21.18 23.44
N ALA A 252 1.98 20.45 24.31
CA ALA A 252 2.57 19.44 25.18
C ALA A 252 3.25 18.31 24.38
N TYR A 253 2.61 17.75 23.34
CA TYR A 253 3.23 16.71 22.49
C TYR A 253 4.57 17.13 21.85
N PRO A 254 4.68 18.25 21.11
CA PRO A 254 5.97 18.64 20.57
C PRO A 254 6.99 19.07 21.63
N MET A 255 6.51 19.53 22.80
CA MET A 255 7.39 19.90 23.89
C MET A 255 8.01 18.68 24.57
N ILE A 256 7.21 17.66 24.95
CA ILE A 256 7.73 16.44 25.55
C ILE A 256 8.68 15.70 24.59
N ASN A 257 8.30 15.61 23.29
CA ASN A 257 9.17 15.01 22.28
C ASN A 257 10.53 15.69 22.20
N GLN A 258 10.57 17.02 22.10
CA GLN A 258 11.82 17.76 22.01
C GLN A 258 12.67 17.60 23.28
N GLN A 259 12.09 17.76 24.47
CA GLN A 259 12.80 17.69 25.74
C GLN A 259 13.38 16.30 25.97
N PHE A 260 12.60 15.26 25.70
CA PHE A 260 13.05 13.88 25.84
C PHE A 260 14.21 13.58 24.89
N VAL A 261 14.09 13.93 23.61
CA VAL A 261 15.14 13.70 22.62
C VAL A 261 16.42 14.44 23.01
N GLN A 262 16.32 15.66 23.55
CA GLN A 262 17.48 16.42 23.99
C GLN A 262 18.19 15.79 25.18
N GLN A 263 17.45 15.29 26.17
CA GLN A 263 17.99 14.93 27.49
C GLN A 263 18.20 13.42 27.69
N ALA A 264 17.41 12.57 27.04
CA ALA A 264 17.42 11.12 27.29
C ALA A 264 18.07 10.27 26.20
N THR A 265 18.30 10.85 25.01
CA THR A 265 18.77 10.09 23.84
C THR A 265 20.15 10.54 23.33
N GLU A 266 20.97 11.11 24.21
CA GLU A 266 22.34 11.47 23.85
C GLU A 266 23.16 10.23 23.45
N GLY A 267 23.96 10.36 22.39
CA GLY A 267 24.77 9.29 21.83
C GLY A 267 24.11 8.49 20.71
N PHE A 268 22.80 8.66 20.46
CA PHE A 268 22.12 8.04 19.33
C PHE A 268 22.07 8.98 18.13
N GLU A 269 22.12 8.42 16.94
CA GLU A 269 21.98 9.15 15.67
C GLU A 269 20.50 9.26 15.27
N TYR A 270 19.74 8.21 15.51
CA TYR A 270 18.35 8.09 15.09
C TYR A 270 17.38 7.89 16.26
N ILE A 271 16.14 8.32 16.03
CA ILE A 271 14.98 8.06 16.90
C ILE A 271 13.92 7.34 16.07
N ASN A 272 13.66 6.07 16.38
CA ASN A 272 12.51 5.34 15.86
C ASN A 272 11.29 5.64 16.74
N ARG A 273 10.17 6.03 16.12
CA ARG A 273 8.89 6.31 16.80
C ARG A 273 7.80 5.36 16.33
N GLU A 274 8.18 4.13 16.02
CA GLU A 274 7.29 3.05 15.57
C GLU A 274 6.43 3.41 14.35
N ASP A 275 5.48 2.56 14.01
CA ASP A 275 4.58 2.70 12.88
C ASP A 275 3.32 3.56 13.19
N ASP A 276 2.38 3.63 12.25
CA ASP A 276 1.11 4.36 12.41
C ASP A 276 -0.13 3.43 12.52
N THR A 277 0.06 2.12 12.54
CA THR A 277 -1.00 1.09 12.60
C THR A 277 -2.17 1.29 11.62
N GLY A 278 -1.98 2.12 10.58
CA GLY A 278 -3.02 2.51 9.62
C GLY A 278 -3.88 3.70 10.05
N ASP A 279 -3.66 4.30 11.22
CA ASP A 279 -4.38 5.51 11.64
C ASP A 279 -3.90 6.73 10.85
N LEU A 280 -4.81 7.34 10.09
CA LEU A 280 -4.50 8.49 9.21
C LEU A 280 -4.11 9.75 9.97
N GLY A 281 -4.65 9.95 11.17
CA GLY A 281 -4.31 11.08 12.05
C GLY A 281 -2.89 10.94 12.59
N LEU A 282 -2.55 9.76 13.11
CA LEU A 282 -1.22 9.41 13.59
C LEU A 282 -0.19 9.47 12.44
N ARG A 283 -0.54 8.94 11.27
CA ARG A 283 0.27 9.03 10.04
C ARG A 283 0.61 10.47 9.69
N LYS A 284 -0.40 11.34 9.64
CA LYS A 284 -0.23 12.78 9.39
C LYS A 284 0.65 13.44 10.46
N ALA A 285 0.44 13.09 11.73
CA ALA A 285 1.23 13.61 12.84
C ALA A 285 2.70 13.21 12.71
N LYS A 286 3.00 11.93 12.45
CA LYS A 286 4.36 11.41 12.28
C LYS A 286 5.05 11.99 11.04
N LEU A 287 4.40 12.02 9.89
CA LEU A 287 4.93 12.65 8.66
C LEU A 287 5.23 14.14 8.83
N SER A 288 4.49 14.84 9.69
CA SER A 288 4.70 16.27 9.95
C SER A 288 6.04 16.62 10.62
N TYR A 289 6.78 15.62 11.09
CA TYR A 289 8.14 15.73 11.61
C TYR A 289 9.22 15.40 10.58
N TYR A 290 8.84 15.07 9.34
CA TYR A 290 9.74 14.78 8.21
C TYR A 290 10.77 13.69 8.55
N PRO A 291 10.34 12.42 8.67
CA PRO A 291 11.24 11.31 8.97
C PRO A 291 12.39 11.25 7.96
N GLU A 292 13.57 10.87 8.43
CA GLU A 292 14.75 10.62 7.60
C GLU A 292 14.59 9.34 6.80
N ILE A 293 14.09 8.30 7.49
CA ILE A 293 13.86 6.97 6.92
C ILE A 293 12.41 6.58 7.22
N LEU A 294 11.70 6.15 6.19
CA LEU A 294 10.47 5.42 6.31
C LEU A 294 10.82 3.95 6.08
N LEU A 295 11.00 3.20 7.18
CA LEU A 295 11.48 1.82 7.13
C LEU A 295 10.39 0.91 6.58
N LYS A 296 10.59 0.44 5.35
CA LYS A 296 9.64 -0.44 4.67
C LYS A 296 9.61 -1.81 5.32
N LYS A 297 8.40 -2.34 5.52
CA LYS A 297 8.14 -3.69 6.03
C LYS A 297 7.20 -4.45 5.11
N TYR A 298 7.35 -5.75 5.11
CA TYR A 298 6.61 -6.67 4.26
C TYR A 298 6.00 -7.79 5.10
N VAL A 299 5.02 -8.43 4.51
CA VAL A 299 4.46 -9.71 4.94
C VAL A 299 4.83 -10.75 3.90
N ALA A 300 5.27 -11.93 4.31
CA ALA A 300 5.56 -13.04 3.41
C ALA A 300 4.75 -14.28 3.82
N GLU A 301 4.06 -14.89 2.86
CA GLU A 301 3.30 -16.11 3.09
C GLU A 301 3.61 -17.14 2.01
N THR A 302 3.74 -18.41 2.39
CA THR A 302 3.92 -19.47 1.40
C THR A 302 2.70 -19.58 0.49
N SER A 303 2.92 -19.43 -0.80
CA SER A 303 1.89 -19.44 -1.82
C SER A 303 2.47 -19.99 -3.13
N ASP A 304 1.60 -20.41 -4.03
CA ASP A 304 1.97 -20.70 -5.41
C ASP A 304 1.50 -19.60 -6.38
N VAL A 305 0.69 -18.66 -5.90
CA VAL A 305 0.42 -17.38 -6.57
C VAL A 305 1.32 -16.32 -5.94
N LEU A 306 2.13 -15.67 -6.74
CA LEU A 306 3.22 -14.79 -6.30
C LEU A 306 3.08 -13.42 -6.94
N MET A 307 3.67 -12.40 -6.31
CA MET A 307 3.92 -11.13 -7.00
C MET A 307 5.08 -11.32 -7.98
N ALA A 308 4.91 -10.83 -9.20
CA ALA A 308 5.98 -10.82 -10.19
C ALA A 308 7.11 -9.87 -9.76
N ASP A 309 8.35 -10.31 -9.93
CA ASP A 309 9.51 -9.45 -9.77
C ASP A 309 9.79 -8.74 -11.11
N PRO A 310 9.75 -7.39 -11.18
CA PRO A 310 9.86 -6.64 -12.44
C PRO A 310 11.23 -6.75 -13.12
N ILE A 311 12.23 -7.27 -12.43
CA ILE A 311 13.58 -7.47 -12.98
C ILE A 311 13.78 -8.95 -13.32
N ARG A 312 13.62 -9.84 -12.33
CA ARG A 312 13.90 -11.28 -12.46
C ARG A 312 12.93 -11.98 -13.42
N ASP A 313 11.64 -11.65 -13.37
CA ASP A 313 10.59 -12.34 -14.10
C ASP A 313 10.32 -11.68 -15.49
N ARG A 314 10.96 -10.54 -15.78
CA ARG A 314 10.71 -9.70 -16.97
C ARG A 314 10.76 -10.50 -18.28
N GLU A 315 11.86 -11.17 -18.56
CA GLU A 315 12.04 -11.92 -19.82
C GLU A 315 10.96 -13.00 -20.03
N ALA A 316 10.60 -13.72 -18.96
CA ALA A 316 9.57 -14.75 -19.03
C ALA A 316 8.17 -14.15 -19.26
N ILE A 317 7.89 -13.00 -18.66
CA ILE A 317 6.63 -12.27 -18.82
C ILE A 317 6.53 -11.69 -20.24
N GLU A 318 7.58 -11.06 -20.76
CA GLU A 318 7.63 -10.55 -22.14
C GLU A 318 7.39 -11.68 -23.15
N THR A 319 8.04 -12.83 -22.97
CA THR A 319 7.85 -14.00 -23.81
C THR A 319 6.41 -14.51 -23.78
N MET A 320 5.82 -14.60 -22.57
CA MET A 320 4.43 -15.02 -22.39
C MET A 320 3.46 -14.02 -23.03
N TRP A 321 3.74 -12.72 -22.91
CA TRP A 321 2.94 -11.66 -23.50
C TRP A 321 2.90 -11.76 -25.03
N GLU A 322 4.09 -11.85 -25.65
CA GLU A 322 4.22 -12.02 -27.10
C GLU A 322 3.46 -13.26 -27.61
N GLN A 323 3.64 -14.40 -26.94
CA GLN A 323 2.99 -15.65 -27.34
C GLN A 323 1.47 -15.65 -27.17
N CYS A 324 0.95 -14.97 -26.14
CA CYS A 324 -0.48 -14.99 -25.83
C CYS A 324 -1.28 -13.89 -26.49
N PHE A 325 -0.68 -12.71 -26.71
CA PHE A 325 -1.38 -11.54 -27.23
C PHE A 325 -0.88 -11.14 -28.63
N GLY A 326 0.34 -11.49 -29.01
CA GLY A 326 0.92 -11.15 -30.31
C GLY A 326 1.29 -9.68 -30.45
N ASP A 327 1.40 -8.96 -29.36
CA ASP A 327 1.80 -7.57 -29.34
C ASP A 327 3.25 -7.39 -29.75
N SER A 328 3.60 -6.21 -30.33
CA SER A 328 4.96 -5.91 -30.72
C SER A 328 5.88 -5.76 -29.51
N LYS A 329 7.16 -6.08 -29.72
CA LYS A 329 8.17 -5.91 -28.68
C LYS A 329 8.22 -4.47 -28.15
N GLU A 330 8.08 -3.49 -29.03
CA GLU A 330 8.09 -2.07 -28.68
C GLU A 330 6.93 -1.73 -27.73
N PHE A 331 5.74 -2.30 -27.96
CA PHE A 331 4.60 -2.12 -27.05
C PHE A 331 4.82 -2.82 -25.72
N ILE A 332 5.34 -4.05 -25.73
CA ILE A 332 5.63 -4.82 -24.51
C ILE A 332 6.67 -4.05 -23.68
N ASP A 333 7.76 -3.58 -24.26
CA ASP A 333 8.78 -2.78 -23.59
C ASP A 333 8.16 -1.49 -23.00
N PHE A 334 7.35 -0.79 -23.78
CA PHE A 334 6.65 0.41 -23.33
C PHE A 334 5.76 0.13 -22.10
N TYR A 335 4.99 -0.98 -22.11
CA TYR A 335 4.16 -1.37 -21.00
C TYR A 335 5.00 -1.70 -19.73
N MET A 336 6.03 -2.52 -19.90
CA MET A 336 6.92 -2.92 -18.80
C MET A 336 7.57 -1.71 -18.12
N GLU A 337 8.02 -0.73 -18.90
CA GLU A 337 8.68 0.47 -18.38
C GLU A 337 7.73 1.45 -17.70
N ASN A 338 6.48 1.52 -18.12
CA ASN A 338 5.53 2.53 -17.65
C ASN A 338 4.46 2.01 -16.70
N ARG A 339 4.21 0.68 -16.66
CA ARG A 339 3.08 0.10 -15.90
C ARG A 339 3.45 -1.05 -14.97
N MET A 340 4.48 -1.83 -15.28
CA MET A 340 4.86 -2.94 -14.42
C MET A 340 5.52 -2.43 -13.14
N THR A 341 4.97 -2.82 -12.00
CA THR A 341 5.52 -2.54 -10.66
C THR A 341 5.61 -3.83 -9.86
N GLU A 342 6.33 -3.80 -8.74
CA GLU A 342 6.43 -4.94 -7.81
C GLU A 342 5.06 -5.38 -7.22
N LEU A 343 4.01 -4.58 -7.37
CA LEU A 343 2.76 -4.75 -6.63
C LEU A 343 1.52 -4.88 -7.50
N ASN A 344 1.67 -5.00 -8.81
CA ASN A 344 0.51 -4.99 -9.70
C ASN A 344 0.36 -6.20 -10.62
N MET A 345 1.24 -7.19 -10.55
CA MET A 345 1.13 -8.40 -11.38
C MET A 345 1.27 -9.65 -10.52
N LEU A 346 0.27 -10.52 -10.58
CA LEU A 346 0.31 -11.87 -10.00
C LEU A 346 0.76 -12.88 -11.05
N VAL A 347 1.59 -13.81 -10.63
CA VAL A 347 2.09 -14.91 -11.48
C VAL A 347 2.00 -16.26 -10.77
N ILE A 348 1.88 -17.33 -11.55
CA ILE A 348 2.18 -18.71 -11.11
C ILE A 348 3.45 -19.13 -11.82
N GLN A 349 4.39 -19.67 -11.05
CA GLN A 349 5.67 -20.13 -11.56
C GLN A 349 5.72 -21.68 -11.67
N ARG A 350 6.49 -22.16 -12.63
CA ARG A 350 6.93 -23.57 -12.74
C ARG A 350 8.43 -23.56 -12.97
N GLN A 351 9.16 -24.32 -12.18
CA GLN A 351 10.62 -24.37 -12.23
C GLN A 351 11.28 -22.98 -12.14
N GLY A 352 10.69 -22.08 -11.32
CA GLY A 352 11.19 -20.72 -11.09
C GLY A 352 10.88 -19.72 -12.20
N ARG A 353 10.06 -20.06 -13.21
CA ARG A 353 9.66 -19.15 -14.30
C ARG A 353 8.15 -18.94 -14.33
N PRO A 354 7.66 -17.70 -14.50
CA PRO A 354 6.26 -17.42 -14.74
C PRO A 354 5.69 -18.19 -15.94
N VAL A 355 4.56 -18.86 -15.72
CA VAL A 355 3.83 -19.62 -16.75
C VAL A 355 2.37 -19.18 -16.90
N SER A 356 1.88 -18.39 -15.93
CA SER A 356 0.59 -17.71 -15.98
C SER A 356 0.70 -16.39 -15.27
N MET A 357 -0.01 -15.38 -15.76
CA MET A 357 0.01 -14.02 -15.20
C MET A 357 -1.35 -13.34 -15.26
N ALA A 358 -1.54 -12.33 -14.41
CA ALA A 358 -2.59 -11.32 -14.52
C ALA A 358 -2.12 -10.03 -13.84
N THR A 359 -2.40 -8.88 -14.47
CA THR A 359 -2.10 -7.57 -13.91
C THR A 359 -3.34 -6.98 -13.25
N PHE A 360 -3.14 -6.27 -12.15
CA PHE A 360 -4.20 -5.65 -11.35
C PHE A 360 -3.88 -4.17 -11.15
N LEU A 361 -4.62 -3.31 -11.83
CA LEU A 361 -4.42 -1.87 -11.81
C LEU A 361 -5.44 -1.23 -10.86
N PRO A 362 -5.05 -0.35 -9.94
CA PRO A 362 -6.00 0.32 -9.05
C PRO A 362 -7.11 0.99 -9.85
N ALA A 363 -8.36 0.82 -9.42
CA ALA A 363 -9.52 1.39 -10.09
C ALA A 363 -10.67 1.61 -9.10
N ASP A 364 -11.07 2.86 -8.91
CA ASP A 364 -12.14 3.23 -8.00
C ASP A 364 -13.49 3.26 -8.72
N ILE A 365 -14.46 2.53 -8.17
CA ILE A 365 -15.84 2.52 -8.70
C ILE A 365 -16.69 3.49 -7.90
N GLN A 366 -17.27 4.49 -8.52
CA GLN A 366 -18.24 5.36 -7.87
C GLN A 366 -19.56 4.63 -7.63
N THR A 367 -20.08 4.75 -6.42
CA THR A 367 -21.38 4.20 -6.02
C THR A 367 -22.22 5.25 -5.30
N PRO A 368 -23.52 5.01 -5.11
CA PRO A 368 -24.34 5.92 -4.31
C PRO A 368 -23.90 6.09 -2.86
N MET A 369 -23.07 5.16 -2.34
CA MET A 369 -22.56 5.16 -0.97
C MET A 369 -21.12 5.66 -0.86
N GLY A 370 -20.50 6.10 -1.95
CA GLY A 370 -19.11 6.53 -2.04
C GLY A 370 -18.29 5.69 -3.02
N ASN A 371 -16.99 5.93 -3.08
CA ASN A 371 -16.09 5.18 -3.94
C ASN A 371 -15.74 3.83 -3.33
N LEU A 372 -15.78 2.77 -4.13
CA LEU A 372 -15.26 1.45 -3.80
C LEU A 372 -13.89 1.30 -4.46
N GLU A 373 -12.85 1.19 -3.65
CA GLU A 373 -11.53 0.83 -4.13
C GLU A 373 -11.53 -0.57 -4.70
N GLY A 374 -11.03 -0.74 -5.91
CA GLY A 374 -10.97 -2.02 -6.61
C GLY A 374 -9.74 -2.13 -7.52
N TYR A 375 -9.77 -3.15 -8.38
CA TYR A 375 -8.73 -3.36 -9.37
C TYR A 375 -9.33 -3.63 -10.75
N TYR A 376 -8.71 -3.06 -11.76
CA TYR A 376 -8.92 -3.46 -13.15
C TYR A 376 -7.96 -4.59 -13.50
N VAL A 377 -8.50 -5.73 -13.89
CA VAL A 377 -7.74 -6.93 -14.27
C VAL A 377 -7.37 -6.84 -15.74
N TYR A 378 -6.09 -6.85 -16.03
CA TYR A 378 -5.53 -6.67 -17.36
C TYR A 378 -4.50 -7.76 -17.68
N ALA A 379 -4.28 -8.07 -18.96
CA ALA A 379 -3.27 -9.00 -19.45
C ALA A 379 -3.29 -10.36 -18.73
N VAL A 380 -4.46 -11.00 -18.68
CA VAL A 380 -4.59 -12.37 -18.14
C VAL A 380 -4.10 -13.37 -19.18
N ALA A 381 -2.96 -14.00 -18.90
CA ALA A 381 -2.33 -14.94 -19.83
C ALA A 381 -1.88 -16.24 -19.14
N THR A 382 -1.79 -17.30 -19.94
CA THR A 382 -1.17 -18.57 -19.56
C THR A 382 -0.50 -19.14 -20.82
N LEU A 383 0.77 -19.50 -20.68
CA LEU A 383 1.54 -20.11 -21.79
C LEU A 383 0.77 -21.30 -22.38
N PRO A 384 0.77 -21.48 -23.71
CA PRO A 384 -0.02 -22.50 -24.41
C PRO A 384 0.13 -23.90 -23.83
N GLU A 385 1.34 -24.33 -23.48
CA GLU A 385 1.64 -25.65 -22.92
C GLU A 385 1.12 -25.86 -21.48
N TYR A 386 0.72 -24.78 -20.79
CA TYR A 386 0.14 -24.81 -19.44
C TYR A 386 -1.35 -24.47 -19.41
N GLN A 387 -1.98 -24.24 -20.57
CA GLN A 387 -3.41 -23.99 -20.64
C GLN A 387 -4.23 -25.24 -20.26
N GLY A 388 -5.50 -25.03 -19.89
CA GLY A 388 -6.38 -26.12 -19.45
C GLY A 388 -6.12 -26.64 -18.02
N GLN A 389 -5.07 -26.18 -17.35
CA GLN A 389 -4.71 -26.55 -15.96
C GLN A 389 -5.34 -25.64 -14.89
N GLY A 390 -6.16 -24.68 -15.28
CA GLY A 390 -6.85 -23.79 -14.34
C GLY A 390 -5.99 -22.68 -13.72
N LEU A 391 -4.78 -22.40 -14.23
CA LEU A 391 -3.84 -21.47 -13.61
C LEU A 391 -4.37 -20.03 -13.54
N SER A 392 -4.92 -19.50 -14.64
CA SER A 392 -5.55 -18.16 -14.64
C SER A 392 -6.77 -18.10 -13.71
N THR A 393 -7.53 -19.19 -13.57
CA THR A 393 -8.61 -19.29 -12.59
C THR A 393 -8.06 -19.11 -11.18
N ARG A 394 -6.98 -19.81 -10.87
CA ARG A 394 -6.35 -19.77 -9.56
C ARG A 394 -5.82 -18.40 -9.20
N ILE A 395 -5.23 -17.67 -10.16
CA ILE A 395 -4.83 -16.27 -9.95
C ILE A 395 -6.04 -15.38 -9.63
N LEU A 396 -7.13 -15.51 -10.38
CA LEU A 396 -8.35 -14.72 -10.16
C LEU A 396 -9.01 -15.04 -8.81
N GLU A 397 -9.16 -16.33 -8.49
CA GLU A 397 -9.71 -16.77 -7.19
C GLU A 397 -8.84 -16.32 -6.02
N PHE A 398 -7.53 -16.39 -6.18
CA PHE A 398 -6.59 -15.86 -5.20
C PHE A 398 -6.82 -14.36 -4.98
N ALA A 399 -6.87 -13.55 -6.04
CA ALA A 399 -7.12 -12.11 -5.95
C ALA A 399 -8.48 -11.79 -5.30
N GLN A 400 -9.53 -12.55 -5.63
CA GLN A 400 -10.86 -12.43 -5.03
C GLN A 400 -10.85 -12.70 -3.53
N GLN A 401 -10.19 -13.76 -3.10
CA GLN A 401 -10.13 -14.19 -1.70
C GLN A 401 -9.17 -13.33 -0.88
N HIS A 402 -8.03 -12.99 -1.46
CA HIS A 402 -6.95 -12.32 -0.76
C HIS A 402 -7.23 -10.83 -0.55
N TRP A 403 -7.65 -10.11 -1.59
CA TRP A 403 -7.85 -8.66 -1.47
C TRP A 403 -9.26 -8.26 -1.05
N GLN A 404 -10.27 -9.10 -1.28
CA GLN A 404 -11.67 -8.79 -0.94
C GLN A 404 -12.13 -7.42 -1.48
N LYS A 405 -11.60 -7.03 -2.65
CA LYS A 405 -11.90 -5.78 -3.35
C LYS A 405 -12.59 -6.06 -4.68
N PRO A 406 -13.44 -5.15 -5.19
CA PRO A 406 -14.01 -5.27 -6.53
C PRO A 406 -12.96 -5.52 -7.60
N LEU A 407 -13.23 -6.46 -8.51
CA LEU A 407 -12.41 -6.72 -9.68
C LEU A 407 -13.21 -6.38 -10.94
N LEU A 408 -12.66 -5.51 -11.79
CA LEU A 408 -13.24 -5.13 -13.07
C LEU A 408 -12.39 -5.68 -14.20
N LEU A 409 -13.01 -5.99 -15.35
CA LEU A 409 -12.28 -6.34 -16.56
C LEU A 409 -13.12 -6.07 -17.81
N SER A 410 -12.44 -5.96 -18.95
CA SER A 410 -13.06 -5.98 -20.27
C SER A 410 -12.63 -7.26 -20.99
N PRO A 411 -13.55 -8.19 -21.29
CA PRO A 411 -13.19 -9.39 -22.04
C PRO A 411 -12.86 -9.04 -23.49
N ALA A 412 -11.67 -9.44 -23.97
CA ALA A 412 -11.26 -9.21 -25.35
C ALA A 412 -12.21 -9.88 -26.37
N GLU A 413 -12.77 -11.04 -26.02
CA GLU A 413 -13.67 -11.83 -26.86
C GLU A 413 -14.93 -12.28 -26.12
N SER A 414 -16.01 -12.52 -26.88
CA SER A 414 -17.29 -12.98 -26.33
C SER A 414 -17.18 -14.34 -25.62
N SER A 415 -16.29 -15.21 -26.05
CA SER A 415 -15.98 -16.52 -25.43
C SER A 415 -15.49 -16.39 -24.00
N LEU A 416 -14.68 -15.35 -23.71
CA LEU A 416 -14.13 -15.07 -22.39
C LEU A 416 -15.19 -14.59 -21.40
N ARG A 417 -16.32 -14.06 -21.85
CA ARG A 417 -17.46 -13.71 -20.95
C ARG A 417 -17.95 -14.94 -20.18
N ILE A 418 -18.05 -16.09 -20.85
CA ILE A 418 -18.48 -17.36 -20.20
C ILE A 418 -17.42 -17.79 -19.18
N PHE A 419 -16.15 -17.63 -19.53
CA PHE A 419 -15.03 -17.93 -18.63
C PHE A 419 -15.09 -17.09 -17.35
N TYR A 420 -15.25 -15.78 -17.46
CA TYR A 420 -15.32 -14.88 -16.31
C TYR A 420 -16.65 -15.02 -15.54
N ALA A 421 -17.77 -15.24 -16.21
CA ALA A 421 -19.05 -15.47 -15.55
C ALA A 421 -19.03 -16.69 -14.61
N LYS A 422 -18.37 -17.78 -15.02
CA LYS A 422 -18.16 -18.96 -14.16
C LYS A 422 -17.35 -18.67 -12.89
N ARG A 423 -16.64 -17.53 -12.83
CA ARG A 423 -15.84 -17.06 -11.69
C ARG A 423 -16.51 -15.91 -10.93
N GLY A 424 -17.83 -15.76 -11.14
CA GLY A 424 -18.65 -14.80 -10.42
C GLY A 424 -18.64 -13.38 -10.98
N PHE A 425 -17.96 -13.12 -12.09
CA PHE A 425 -18.04 -11.81 -12.75
C PHE A 425 -19.40 -11.63 -13.42
N GLN A 426 -19.97 -10.45 -13.26
CA GLN A 426 -21.26 -10.08 -13.85
C GLN A 426 -21.09 -8.96 -14.88
N PRO A 427 -21.81 -8.97 -16.02
CA PRO A 427 -21.77 -7.91 -16.99
C PRO A 427 -22.44 -6.65 -16.41
N VAL A 428 -21.69 -5.58 -16.31
CA VAL A 428 -22.17 -4.27 -15.80
C VAL A 428 -22.08 -3.20 -16.88
N TYR A 429 -21.00 -3.20 -17.65
CA TYR A 429 -20.80 -2.25 -18.72
C TYR A 429 -21.21 -2.89 -20.04
N VAL A 430 -22.16 -2.24 -20.75
CA VAL A 430 -22.70 -2.77 -22.01
C VAL A 430 -22.04 -2.03 -23.16
N PRO A 431 -21.44 -2.74 -24.13
CA PRO A 431 -20.82 -2.11 -25.27
C PRO A 431 -21.86 -1.32 -26.05
N LYS A 432 -21.52 -0.09 -26.42
CA LYS A 432 -22.32 0.73 -27.29
C LYS A 432 -21.51 1.03 -28.54
N PHE A 433 -22.03 0.65 -29.67
CA PHE A 433 -21.51 1.03 -30.98
C PHE A 433 -22.20 2.29 -31.43
N TYR A 434 -21.44 3.24 -31.90
CA TYR A 434 -21.95 4.48 -32.40
C TYR A 434 -21.39 4.72 -33.79
N ALA A 435 -22.23 4.60 -34.80
CA ALA A 435 -21.92 5.08 -36.14
C ALA A 435 -22.23 6.59 -36.22
N LEU A 436 -21.24 7.38 -36.60
CA LEU A 436 -21.39 8.82 -36.72
C LEU A 436 -21.86 9.17 -38.13
N GLN A 437 -22.92 9.95 -38.23
CA GLN A 437 -23.31 10.55 -39.51
C GLN A 437 -22.68 11.94 -39.65
N PRO A 438 -22.20 12.31 -40.85
CA PRO A 438 -21.65 13.65 -41.06
C PRO A 438 -22.72 14.72 -40.82
N ALA A 439 -22.47 15.63 -39.90
CA ALA A 439 -23.30 16.82 -39.71
C ALA A 439 -22.58 18.07 -40.23
N ALA A 440 -23.29 19.09 -40.64
CA ALA A 440 -22.71 20.36 -41.07
C ALA A 440 -22.03 21.05 -39.87
N ILE A 441 -20.86 21.61 -40.13
CA ILE A 441 -19.94 22.21 -39.14
C ILE A 441 -20.38 23.64 -38.87
N GLN A 442 -20.29 24.10 -37.63
CA GLN A 442 -20.65 25.46 -37.29
C GLN A 442 -19.62 26.30 -36.56
N ASP A 443 -18.48 25.78 -36.02
CA ASP A 443 -17.52 26.62 -35.30
C ASP A 443 -16.07 26.18 -35.51
N GLU A 444 -15.13 27.13 -35.58
CA GLU A 444 -13.70 26.89 -35.49
C GLU A 444 -13.36 26.48 -34.03
N VAL A 445 -12.85 25.28 -33.85
CA VAL A 445 -12.48 24.73 -32.55
C VAL A 445 -10.97 24.78 -32.40
N GLU A 446 -10.45 25.52 -31.43
CA GLU A 446 -9.03 25.54 -31.07
C GLU A 446 -8.71 24.31 -30.19
N LEU A 447 -7.82 23.42 -30.68
CA LEU A 447 -7.36 22.24 -29.98
C LEU A 447 -6.06 22.54 -29.23
N LYS A 448 -6.01 22.22 -27.92
CA LYS A 448 -4.81 22.41 -27.06
C LYS A 448 -4.39 21.09 -26.42
N PRO A 449 -3.07 20.79 -26.30
CA PRO A 449 -2.61 19.64 -25.55
C PRO A 449 -3.13 19.67 -24.09
N ALA A 450 -3.57 18.52 -23.59
CA ALA A 450 -4.03 18.35 -22.24
C ALA A 450 -2.87 17.96 -21.29
N THR A 451 -2.93 18.39 -20.04
CA THR A 451 -2.19 17.74 -18.94
C THR A 451 -3.04 16.60 -18.35
N ALA A 452 -2.42 15.60 -17.73
CA ALA A 452 -3.14 14.49 -17.11
C ALA A 452 -4.14 14.98 -16.04
N LYS A 453 -3.78 15.99 -15.29
CA LYS A 453 -4.62 16.60 -14.27
C LYS A 453 -5.86 17.28 -14.85
N GLU A 454 -5.70 18.07 -15.91
CA GLU A 454 -6.82 18.75 -16.60
C GLU A 454 -7.74 17.71 -17.27
N TYR A 455 -7.14 16.73 -17.94
CA TYR A 455 -7.87 15.63 -18.57
C TYR A 455 -8.72 14.86 -17.55
N LYS A 456 -8.11 14.46 -16.43
CA LYS A 456 -8.81 13.79 -15.34
C LYS A 456 -9.95 14.63 -14.79
N HIS A 457 -9.73 15.91 -14.54
CA HIS A 457 -10.76 16.81 -13.99
C HIS A 457 -12.01 16.86 -14.88
N ILE A 458 -11.82 17.12 -16.18
CA ILE A 458 -12.94 17.18 -17.14
C ILE A 458 -13.62 15.82 -17.27
N ARG A 459 -12.84 14.73 -17.28
CA ARG A 459 -13.35 13.37 -17.36
C ARG A 459 -14.23 13.03 -16.15
N ASP A 460 -13.74 13.31 -14.95
CA ASP A 460 -14.45 13.04 -13.69
C ASP A 460 -15.74 13.86 -13.59
N GLU A 461 -15.74 15.14 -14.00
CA GLU A 461 -16.95 15.98 -14.02
C GLU A 461 -17.99 15.48 -15.03
N HIS A 462 -17.54 15.00 -16.20
CA HIS A 462 -18.46 14.58 -17.27
C HIS A 462 -19.16 13.25 -16.96
N TRP A 463 -18.45 12.26 -16.44
CA TRP A 463 -18.97 10.89 -16.24
C TRP A 463 -19.29 10.52 -14.79
N GLN A 464 -19.13 11.44 -13.84
CA GLN A 464 -19.43 11.18 -12.44
C GLN A 464 -20.78 10.48 -12.21
N GLY A 465 -20.83 9.59 -11.23
CA GLY A 465 -22.06 8.90 -10.83
C GLY A 465 -21.88 7.38 -10.69
N PRO A 466 -22.93 6.68 -10.25
CA PRO A 466 -22.84 5.25 -9.95
C PRO A 466 -22.43 4.41 -11.16
N GLY A 467 -21.33 3.67 -11.01
CA GLY A 467 -20.73 2.85 -12.05
C GLY A 467 -19.65 3.55 -12.87
N TYR A 468 -19.32 4.81 -12.58
CA TYR A 468 -18.15 5.46 -13.16
C TYR A 468 -16.88 4.92 -12.53
N VAL A 469 -15.88 4.60 -13.34
CA VAL A 469 -14.54 4.20 -12.88
C VAL A 469 -13.65 5.43 -12.87
N ALA A 470 -13.31 5.90 -11.68
CA ALA A 470 -12.44 7.04 -11.45
C ALA A 470 -10.98 6.56 -11.41
N TRP A 471 -10.28 6.68 -12.53
CA TRP A 471 -8.87 6.34 -12.66
C TRP A 471 -7.99 7.36 -11.93
N LEU A 472 -6.82 6.92 -11.46
CA LEU A 472 -5.82 7.81 -10.87
C LEU A 472 -5.21 8.73 -11.92
N GLU A 473 -4.61 9.85 -11.50
CA GLU A 473 -3.94 10.78 -12.42
C GLU A 473 -2.77 10.11 -13.18
N GLU A 474 -2.08 9.18 -12.53
CA GLU A 474 -1.00 8.39 -13.13
C GLU A 474 -1.50 7.45 -14.23
N ASP A 475 -2.70 6.88 -14.07
CA ASP A 475 -3.32 6.04 -15.10
C ASP A 475 -3.71 6.86 -16.32
N ILE A 476 -4.26 8.05 -16.11
CA ILE A 476 -4.55 8.99 -17.19
C ILE A 476 -3.26 9.43 -17.89
N ALA A 477 -2.20 9.72 -17.13
CA ALA A 477 -0.89 10.06 -17.70
C ALA A 477 -0.33 8.90 -18.55
N TYR A 478 -0.50 7.66 -18.10
CA TYR A 478 -0.11 6.49 -18.90
C TYR A 478 -0.93 6.39 -20.20
N ALA A 479 -2.27 6.51 -20.13
CA ALA A 479 -3.14 6.47 -21.30
C ALA A 479 -2.75 7.55 -22.33
N MET A 480 -2.40 8.75 -21.85
CA MET A 480 -1.91 9.83 -22.73
C MET A 480 -0.56 9.49 -23.36
N LYS A 481 0.38 8.89 -22.61
CA LYS A 481 1.65 8.40 -23.16
C LYS A 481 1.43 7.28 -24.19
N HIS A 482 0.47 6.38 -23.93
CA HIS A 482 0.12 5.32 -24.85
C HIS A 482 -0.48 5.87 -26.14
N ALA A 483 -1.38 6.85 -26.06
CA ALA A 483 -1.90 7.53 -27.26
C ALA A 483 -0.76 8.19 -28.06
N ALA A 484 0.19 8.84 -27.38
CA ALA A 484 1.36 9.44 -28.04
C ALA A 484 2.32 8.38 -28.64
N PHE A 485 2.50 7.24 -27.97
CA PHE A 485 3.26 6.10 -28.50
C PHE A 485 2.65 5.58 -29.80
N GLN A 486 1.32 5.55 -29.89
CA GLN A 486 0.56 5.26 -31.13
C GLN A 486 0.38 6.51 -32.00
N GLN A 487 1.29 7.48 -31.95
CA GLN A 487 1.31 8.70 -32.78
C GLN A 487 0.10 9.61 -32.63
N GLY A 488 -0.80 9.35 -31.69
CA GLY A 488 -1.98 10.15 -31.38
C GLY A 488 -1.72 11.27 -30.39
N GLU A 489 -2.79 11.87 -29.89
CA GLU A 489 -2.74 12.99 -28.96
C GLU A 489 -3.94 12.98 -28.00
N SER A 490 -3.77 13.67 -26.87
CA SER A 490 -4.82 13.96 -25.89
C SER A 490 -5.01 15.47 -25.83
N LEU A 491 -6.18 15.94 -26.23
CA LEU A 491 -6.45 17.35 -26.48
C LEU A 491 -7.66 17.84 -25.70
N LEU A 492 -7.63 19.12 -25.35
CA LEU A 492 -8.72 19.89 -24.80
C LEU A 492 -9.21 20.91 -25.82
N PHE A 493 -10.49 21.25 -25.75
CA PHE A 493 -11.10 22.33 -26.49
C PHE A 493 -12.34 22.87 -25.74
N THR A 494 -12.81 24.04 -26.11
CA THR A 494 -14.00 24.66 -25.51
C THR A 494 -15.10 24.78 -26.55
N ASN A 495 -16.31 24.39 -26.19
CA ASN A 495 -17.53 24.61 -26.99
C ASN A 495 -18.59 25.31 -26.13
N GLN A 496 -19.81 25.43 -26.63
CA GLN A 496 -20.94 26.06 -25.92
C GLN A 496 -21.31 25.33 -24.60
N GLN A 497 -20.90 24.08 -24.41
CA GLN A 497 -21.16 23.27 -23.22
C GLN A 497 -20.00 23.34 -22.20
N GLY A 498 -18.94 24.09 -22.48
CA GLY A 498 -17.75 24.22 -21.66
C GLY A 498 -16.53 23.46 -22.18
N GLN A 499 -15.62 23.12 -21.30
CA GLN A 499 -14.40 22.39 -21.66
C GLN A 499 -14.73 20.93 -22.01
N GLN A 500 -14.15 20.47 -23.08
CA GLN A 500 -14.30 19.12 -23.63
C GLN A 500 -12.93 18.48 -23.85
N LEU A 501 -12.91 17.16 -23.95
CA LEU A 501 -11.70 16.39 -24.24
C LEU A 501 -11.89 15.46 -25.45
N VAL A 502 -10.76 15.16 -26.10
CA VAL A 502 -10.64 14.10 -27.10
C VAL A 502 -9.26 13.46 -27.00
N MET A 503 -9.23 12.13 -27.02
CA MET A 503 -8.01 11.34 -27.18
C MET A 503 -8.15 10.48 -28.43
N TYR A 504 -7.12 10.43 -29.24
CA TYR A 504 -7.08 9.60 -30.42
C TYR A 504 -5.73 8.93 -30.59
N THR A 505 -5.70 7.85 -31.34
CA THR A 505 -4.52 7.14 -31.81
C THR A 505 -4.46 7.15 -33.32
N ILE A 506 -3.29 6.88 -33.91
CA ILE A 506 -3.07 6.82 -35.36
C ILE A 506 -2.44 5.47 -35.70
N ASP A 507 -3.03 4.79 -36.68
CA ASP A 507 -2.51 3.56 -37.27
C ASP A 507 -2.45 3.75 -38.79
N GLY A 508 -1.24 3.90 -39.32
CA GLY A 508 -1.04 4.33 -40.71
C GLY A 508 -1.72 5.67 -40.99
N ASN A 509 -2.70 5.67 -41.89
CA ASN A 509 -3.51 6.87 -42.19
C ASN A 509 -4.82 6.92 -41.38
N THR A 510 -5.07 5.96 -40.50
CA THR A 510 -6.33 5.87 -39.77
C THR A 510 -6.19 6.52 -38.40
N MET A 511 -6.96 7.58 -38.17
CA MET A 511 -7.15 8.19 -36.86
C MET A 511 -8.33 7.51 -36.16
N ARG A 512 -8.09 6.91 -34.99
CA ARG A 512 -9.11 6.29 -34.16
C ARG A 512 -9.36 7.14 -32.93
N ILE A 513 -10.59 7.63 -32.75
CA ILE A 513 -10.98 8.31 -31.51
C ILE A 513 -11.17 7.26 -30.40
N VAL A 514 -10.44 7.44 -29.32
CA VAL A 514 -10.38 6.49 -28.21
C VAL A 514 -11.29 6.94 -27.07
N GLU A 515 -11.27 8.22 -26.75
CA GLU A 515 -12.13 8.81 -25.72
C GLU A 515 -12.52 10.24 -26.10
N THR A 516 -13.76 10.63 -25.81
CA THR A 516 -14.21 12.01 -25.94
C THR A 516 -15.45 12.28 -25.09
N THR A 517 -15.57 13.47 -24.53
CA THR A 517 -16.75 13.95 -23.79
C THR A 517 -17.86 14.42 -24.74
N LEU A 518 -17.60 14.53 -26.04
CA LEU A 518 -18.61 14.93 -27.01
C LEU A 518 -19.71 13.87 -27.18
N GLY A 519 -20.93 14.33 -27.23
CA GLY A 519 -22.06 13.52 -27.71
C GLY A 519 -21.91 13.20 -29.21
N LEU A 520 -22.52 12.09 -29.63
CA LEU A 520 -22.44 11.57 -31.00
C LEU A 520 -22.82 12.58 -32.10
N GLY A 521 -23.82 13.40 -31.84
CA GLY A 521 -24.26 14.44 -32.78
C GLY A 521 -23.29 15.61 -32.91
N GLN A 522 -22.34 15.75 -31.98
CA GLN A 522 -21.40 16.88 -31.91
C GLN A 522 -20.00 16.53 -32.45
N LEU A 523 -19.66 15.24 -32.44
CA LEU A 523 -18.36 14.78 -32.92
C LEU A 523 -18.03 15.16 -34.36
N PRO A 524 -19.01 15.16 -35.31
CA PRO A 524 -18.77 15.65 -36.66
C PRO A 524 -18.22 17.08 -36.74
N GLY A 525 -18.59 17.95 -35.78
CA GLY A 525 -18.09 19.31 -35.71
C GLY A 525 -16.58 19.42 -35.35
N LEU A 526 -16.03 18.41 -34.71
CA LEU A 526 -14.59 18.35 -34.33
C LEU A 526 -13.70 17.88 -35.49
N LEU A 527 -14.26 17.18 -36.47
CA LEU A 527 -13.48 16.48 -37.51
C LEU A 527 -12.58 17.39 -38.35
N PRO A 528 -12.98 18.60 -38.73
CA PRO A 528 -12.09 19.48 -39.48
C PRO A 528 -10.87 19.89 -38.73
N ALA A 529 -11.02 20.22 -37.43
CA ALA A 529 -9.88 20.58 -36.59
C ALA A 529 -8.92 19.37 -36.40
N LEU A 530 -9.46 18.16 -36.24
CA LEU A 530 -8.65 16.93 -36.18
C LEU A 530 -7.95 16.64 -37.51
N ARG A 531 -8.63 16.84 -38.65
CA ARG A 531 -8.01 16.68 -40.00
C ARG A 531 -6.89 17.67 -40.22
N GLN A 532 -7.12 18.94 -39.89
CA GLN A 532 -6.10 19.97 -40.02
C GLN A 532 -4.86 19.58 -39.18
N ARG A 533 -5.07 19.19 -37.91
CA ARG A 533 -3.97 18.80 -37.03
C ARG A 533 -3.21 17.56 -37.50
N PHE A 534 -3.92 16.59 -38.10
CA PHE A 534 -3.28 15.45 -38.73
C PHE A 534 -2.43 15.87 -39.92
N GLN A 535 -2.96 16.74 -40.81
CA GLN A 535 -2.22 17.23 -42.00
C GLN A 535 -1.01 18.08 -41.64
N GLU A 536 -1.06 18.85 -40.55
CA GLU A 536 0.10 19.58 -40.03
C GLU A 536 1.25 18.63 -39.67
N LYS A 537 0.94 17.45 -39.16
CA LYS A 537 1.87 16.41 -38.74
C LYS A 537 2.31 15.50 -39.91
N TYR A 538 1.38 15.23 -40.83
CA TYR A 538 1.53 14.33 -41.97
C TYR A 538 1.05 14.99 -43.30
N PRO A 539 1.79 15.96 -43.88
CA PRO A 539 1.34 16.80 -44.99
C PRO A 539 0.90 16.02 -46.24
N ASP A 540 1.57 14.88 -46.49
CA ASP A 540 1.36 14.07 -47.70
C ASP A 540 0.29 12.97 -47.55
N HIS A 541 -0.42 12.94 -46.40
CA HIS A 541 -1.38 11.89 -46.12
C HIS A 541 -2.78 12.47 -45.85
N GLU A 542 -3.80 11.86 -46.42
CA GLU A 542 -5.19 12.16 -46.04
C GLU A 542 -5.65 11.24 -44.88
N PRO A 543 -6.15 11.80 -43.77
CA PRO A 543 -6.62 10.99 -42.65
C PRO A 543 -7.91 10.27 -42.97
N ILE A 544 -7.94 8.98 -42.72
CA ILE A 544 -9.17 8.20 -42.60
C ILE A 544 -9.57 8.28 -41.12
N ILE A 545 -10.62 9.05 -40.81
CA ILE A 545 -11.08 9.14 -39.43
C ILE A 545 -12.08 8.02 -39.20
N ASN A 546 -11.73 7.07 -38.33
CA ASN A 546 -12.60 5.99 -37.94
C ASN A 546 -13.66 6.52 -36.94
N TYR A 547 -14.91 6.54 -37.36
CA TYR A 547 -16.04 7.06 -36.61
C TYR A 547 -16.70 6.02 -35.70
N GLU A 548 -16.23 4.79 -35.70
CA GLU A 548 -16.76 3.77 -34.81
C GLU A 548 -16.16 3.94 -33.41
N TYR A 549 -16.90 4.61 -32.54
CA TYR A 549 -16.57 4.69 -31.14
C TYR A 549 -17.25 3.53 -30.40
N LYS A 550 -16.46 2.59 -29.92
CA LYS A 550 -16.93 1.44 -29.13
C LYS A 550 -16.61 1.69 -27.66
N LEU A 551 -17.63 1.87 -26.83
CA LEU A 551 -17.44 1.80 -25.39
C LEU A 551 -17.12 0.36 -25.00
N PRO A 552 -16.12 0.14 -24.12
CA PRO A 552 -15.72 -1.20 -23.72
C PRO A 552 -16.86 -1.92 -23.01
N ASP A 553 -16.92 -3.21 -23.26
CA ASP A 553 -17.74 -4.16 -22.53
C ASP A 553 -17.00 -4.54 -21.24
N GLY A 554 -17.67 -4.39 -20.10
CA GLY A 554 -17.02 -4.63 -18.82
C GLY A 554 -17.81 -5.56 -17.91
N MET A 555 -17.08 -6.39 -17.21
CA MET A 555 -17.59 -7.27 -16.18
C MET A 555 -16.99 -6.91 -14.81
N VAL A 556 -17.76 -7.13 -13.75
CA VAL A 556 -17.37 -6.83 -12.37
C VAL A 556 -17.63 -8.04 -11.50
N TRP A 557 -16.67 -8.38 -10.67
CA TRP A 557 -16.85 -9.24 -9.51
C TRP A 557 -16.88 -8.37 -8.25
N LEU A 558 -17.85 -8.62 -7.37
CA LEU A 558 -17.99 -7.89 -6.10
C LEU A 558 -17.84 -8.86 -4.93
N PRO A 559 -17.04 -8.52 -3.90
CA PRO A 559 -17.02 -9.22 -2.63
C PRO A 559 -18.42 -9.29 -1.99
N GLU A 560 -18.64 -10.25 -1.10
CA GLU A 560 -19.96 -10.52 -0.48
C GLU A 560 -20.55 -9.25 0.16
N GLN A 561 -19.74 -8.48 0.88
CA GLN A 561 -20.16 -7.23 1.53
C GLN A 561 -20.66 -6.16 0.56
N PHE A 562 -20.33 -6.26 -0.73
CA PHE A 562 -20.73 -5.28 -1.76
C PHE A 562 -21.75 -5.82 -2.76
N LYS A 563 -22.19 -7.08 -2.65
CA LYS A 563 -23.16 -7.71 -3.59
C LYS A 563 -24.50 -6.98 -3.70
N THR A 564 -24.91 -6.25 -2.68
CA THR A 564 -26.12 -5.43 -2.69
C THR A 564 -25.95 -4.08 -3.38
N THR A 565 -24.71 -3.72 -3.73
CA THR A 565 -24.40 -2.45 -4.40
C THR A 565 -24.95 -2.47 -5.83
N ARG A 566 -25.93 -1.59 -6.10
CA ARG A 566 -26.49 -1.45 -7.44
C ARG A 566 -25.58 -0.61 -8.32
N LEU A 567 -24.74 -1.25 -9.11
CA LEU A 567 -24.03 -0.60 -10.20
C LEU A 567 -25.02 -0.38 -11.37
N LYS A 568 -25.10 0.83 -11.89
CA LYS A 568 -25.92 1.09 -13.08
C LYS A 568 -25.31 0.34 -14.28
N ARG A 569 -26.12 -0.41 -15.03
CA ARG A 569 -25.73 -1.07 -16.31
C ARG A 569 -25.22 -0.11 -17.40
N ARG A 570 -25.01 1.16 -17.10
CA ARG A 570 -24.55 2.23 -17.99
C ARG A 570 -23.40 3.03 -17.36
N GLY A 571 -22.64 2.43 -16.45
CA GLY A 571 -21.42 3.04 -15.93
C GLY A 571 -20.39 3.27 -17.05
N TYR A 572 -19.41 4.08 -16.78
CA TYR A 572 -18.34 4.39 -17.73
C TYR A 572 -17.02 3.78 -17.22
N LEU A 573 -16.52 2.78 -17.94
CA LEU A 573 -15.30 2.05 -17.61
C LEU A 573 -14.09 2.59 -18.35
N ASN A 574 -14.27 3.17 -19.55
CA ASN A 574 -13.21 3.36 -20.52
C ASN A 574 -11.92 3.93 -19.90
N LEU A 575 -10.86 3.22 -20.05
CA LEU A 575 -9.49 3.70 -20.11
C LEU A 575 -8.82 2.98 -21.27
N VAL A 576 -8.12 3.73 -22.08
CA VAL A 576 -7.40 3.21 -23.23
C VAL A 576 -6.23 2.38 -22.75
N LEU A 577 -6.46 1.10 -22.56
CA LEU A 577 -5.42 0.11 -22.24
C LEU A 577 -5.30 -0.96 -23.31
N ASP A 578 -6.19 -0.92 -24.35
CA ASP A 578 -6.22 -1.85 -25.49
C ASP A 578 -5.73 -1.17 -26.77
#